data_bd9a67290a962f7c7d2dd50992189b74
#
_entry.id   bd9a67290a962f7c7d2dd50992189b74
#
_cell.length_a   1.000
_cell.length_b   1.000
_cell.length_c   1.000
_cell.angle_alpha   90.00
_cell.angle_beta   90.00
_cell.angle_gamma   90.00
#
_symmetry.space_group_name_H-M   'P 1'
#
loop_
_entity.id
_entity.type
_entity.pdbx_description
1 polymer ?
#
loop_
_entity_poly.entity_id
_entity_poly.type
_entity_poly.pdbx_seq_one_letter_code
_entity_poly.pdbx_strand_id
1 'polypeptide(L)'
;MNFKRRIAALALCLLVALPAVLTSCGSGIDEDNKGAVIQMYLSDGVVSFDPGCSMNDDAALKLFGLVYEGLFTLDKNGKVKNAIADKVTIKEKPEDGLYQMEIELKDTKWSDGRVLQASDFLYAWQRILDPELNNPAAAALFDIKNARDVKTGMCSIDDIGVRAVGTTTLQIEFEKKIDYENFKAVLASPYFVPLRKDIVNKADDWATTVAIMVFNGPFTVRTFVPHDKLVLERNAYYKRDRDKDKLDKFVTPYQIVMDLTVEKADTLSAYNNGELFFTSDLPVSARADWAGSAKTTDLRTSQSFVFNSTKEPFNKPEVRKALSLALDRNAIADQIVFAEPASGFVTDGVFDTTAGTSFRKSGGSLIASEANLEEAKSLLKAAGVSGGSFTIAIRDNDVDHAVADAAKAAWSQLGFSVSVKSLKSEKYKTDTEYDVYRDKYNLALQSGDFDVILTDMIMISVDPYSTLAQFAVPFSGGALDFEKGLVDPVPSISGYSNTAYDELIQKVYDSVDKKERADLLHQAEQILADDMPVCPVLFLKNGYVSSPILSGINTAYYGFVDFCKTQQKNWQDYIVEEELVPAE
;
A
#
# COMPACT_ATOMS: atom_id res chain seq x y z
N MET A 1 -24.86 7.92 49.91
CA MET A 1 -25.27 6.51 49.79
C MET A 1 -24.08 5.78 49.19
N ASN A 2 -23.53 4.82 49.92
CA ASN A 2 -22.16 4.35 49.85
C ASN A 2 -21.82 3.66 48.51
N PHE A 3 -20.67 4.01 47.95
CA PHE A 3 -19.99 3.43 46.77
C PHE A 3 -19.98 1.89 46.77
N LYS A 4 -19.87 1.25 47.95
CA LYS A 4 -19.92 -0.24 48.10
C LYS A 4 -21.30 -0.88 47.75
N ARG A 5 -22.40 -0.11 47.71
CA ARG A 5 -23.73 -0.66 47.28
C ARG A 5 -23.95 -0.62 45.78
N ARG A 6 -23.18 0.17 45.03
CA ARG A 6 -23.23 0.19 43.57
C ARG A 6 -22.47 -0.96 42.91
N ILE A 7 -21.36 -1.39 43.54
CA ILE A 7 -20.57 -2.53 43.10
C ILE A 7 -21.33 -3.85 43.32
N ALA A 8 -22.10 -3.98 44.42
CA ALA A 8 -22.89 -5.19 44.64
C ALA A 8 -24.12 -5.32 43.71
N ALA A 9 -24.65 -4.23 43.18
CA ALA A 9 -25.74 -4.25 42.21
C ALA A 9 -25.28 -4.59 40.78
N LEU A 10 -24.06 -4.20 40.40
CA LEU A 10 -23.46 -4.61 39.12
C LEU A 10 -23.03 -6.08 39.13
N ALA A 11 -22.51 -6.60 40.25
CA ALA A 11 -22.13 -8.01 40.37
C ALA A 11 -23.34 -8.97 40.34
N LEU A 12 -24.53 -8.53 40.73
CA LEU A 12 -25.73 -9.35 40.72
C LEU A 12 -26.44 -9.41 39.37
N CYS A 13 -26.23 -8.40 38.50
CA CYS A 13 -26.73 -8.45 37.11
C CYS A 13 -25.86 -9.33 36.18
N LEU A 14 -24.59 -9.51 36.51
CA LEU A 14 -23.66 -10.38 35.76
C LEU A 14 -23.86 -11.88 36.10
N LEU A 15 -24.48 -12.23 37.20
CA LEU A 15 -24.70 -13.62 37.63
C LEU A 15 -25.96 -14.26 37.08
N VAL A 16 -26.86 -13.54 36.42
CA VAL A 16 -28.12 -14.07 35.85
C VAL A 16 -28.05 -14.23 34.32
N ALA A 17 -27.04 -13.69 33.67
CA ALA A 17 -26.85 -13.81 32.20
C ALA A 17 -25.94 -14.99 31.77
N LEU A 18 -25.42 -15.78 32.70
CA LEU A 18 -24.38 -16.78 32.42
C LEU A 18 -24.81 -18.23 32.09
N PRO A 19 -26.08 -18.64 32.01
CA PRO A 19 -26.36 -20.01 31.58
C PRO A 19 -26.88 -20.18 30.15
N ALA A 20 -26.96 -19.14 29.31
CA ALA A 20 -27.57 -19.25 27.99
C ALA A 20 -26.59 -19.32 26.81
N VAL A 21 -25.26 -19.21 27.02
CA VAL A 21 -24.26 -19.17 25.94
C VAL A 21 -23.40 -20.45 25.84
N LEU A 22 -23.68 -21.47 26.64
CA LEU A 22 -22.87 -22.71 26.65
C LEU A 22 -23.40 -23.85 25.77
N THR A 23 -24.28 -23.57 24.79
CA THR A 23 -24.69 -24.56 23.79
C THR A 23 -24.58 -24.05 22.37
N SER A 24 -23.45 -23.45 22.02
CA SER A 24 -23.02 -23.35 20.64
C SER A 24 -21.96 -24.42 20.42
N CYS A 25 -22.32 -25.48 19.69
CA CYS A 25 -21.38 -26.45 19.16
C CYS A 25 -20.45 -25.76 18.18
N GLY A 26 -19.37 -25.19 18.67
CA GLY A 26 -18.25 -24.68 17.89
C GLY A 26 -16.99 -25.31 18.46
N SER A 27 -16.25 -26.03 17.65
CA SER A 27 -14.92 -26.58 17.86
C SER A 27 -14.16 -25.89 19.00
N GLY A 28 -13.96 -26.59 20.12
CA GLY A 28 -13.18 -26.08 21.25
C GLY A 28 -11.80 -25.66 20.78
N ILE A 29 -11.55 -24.37 20.79
CA ILE A 29 -10.19 -23.85 20.70
C ILE A 29 -9.56 -24.20 22.03
N ASP A 30 -8.59 -25.10 21.97
CA ASP A 30 -7.83 -25.54 23.14
C ASP A 30 -7.15 -24.27 23.73
N GLU A 31 -7.56 -23.87 24.94
CA GLU A 31 -7.06 -22.64 25.59
C GLU A 31 -5.53 -22.67 25.73
N ASP A 32 -4.94 -23.85 25.82
CA ASP A 32 -3.49 -24.05 25.91
C ASP A 32 -2.71 -23.67 24.63
N ASN A 33 -3.40 -23.35 23.54
CA ASN A 33 -2.78 -23.01 22.24
C ASN A 33 -2.96 -21.54 21.81
N LYS A 34 -3.44 -20.65 22.67
CA LYS A 34 -3.65 -19.24 22.28
C LYS A 34 -2.34 -18.57 21.88
N GLY A 35 -1.36 -18.44 22.75
CA GLY A 35 -0.07 -17.80 22.47
C GLY A 35 -0.02 -16.32 22.86
N ALA A 36 1.03 -15.63 22.42
CA ALA A 36 1.28 -14.24 22.79
C ALA A 36 0.22 -13.28 22.24
N VAL A 37 -0.16 -12.31 23.06
CA VAL A 37 -0.94 -11.12 22.69
C VAL A 37 0.02 -9.93 22.70
N ILE A 38 0.39 -9.43 21.53
CA ILE A 38 1.44 -8.43 21.39
C ILE A 38 0.82 -7.05 21.24
N GLN A 39 1.02 -6.21 22.26
CA GLN A 39 0.66 -4.79 22.22
C GLN A 39 1.67 -4.05 21.34
N MET A 40 1.20 -3.38 20.28
CA MET A 40 2.08 -2.65 19.38
C MET A 40 1.39 -1.42 18.76
N TYR A 41 2.21 -0.57 18.16
CA TYR A 41 1.75 0.52 17.33
C TYR A 41 2.47 0.45 15.98
N LEU A 42 1.70 0.37 14.90
CA LEU A 42 2.21 0.37 13.52
C LEU A 42 1.95 1.70 12.81
N SER A 43 0.74 2.20 12.94
CA SER A 43 0.23 3.46 12.40
C SER A 43 -1.22 3.64 12.85
N ASP A 44 -1.69 4.87 12.90
CA ASP A 44 -3.08 5.24 13.24
C ASP A 44 -3.96 5.57 12.01
N GLY A 45 -3.34 5.66 10.84
CA GLY A 45 -3.99 6.18 9.63
C GLY A 45 -4.88 5.20 8.87
N VAL A 46 -5.04 3.96 9.35
CA VAL A 46 -5.80 2.93 8.60
C VAL A 46 -7.29 3.22 8.65
N VAL A 47 -7.91 3.32 7.49
CA VAL A 47 -9.36 3.55 7.35
C VAL A 47 -10.07 2.46 6.54
N SER A 48 -9.34 1.63 5.77
CA SER A 48 -9.91 0.57 4.93
C SER A 48 -8.93 -0.56 4.68
N PHE A 49 -9.44 -1.78 4.53
CA PHE A 49 -8.70 -2.97 4.13
C PHE A 49 -8.90 -3.34 2.65
N ASP A 50 -9.41 -2.42 1.82
CA ASP A 50 -9.57 -2.62 0.38
C ASP A 50 -8.24 -2.35 -0.37
N PRO A 51 -7.60 -3.36 -0.97
CA PRO A 51 -6.37 -3.15 -1.76
C PRO A 51 -6.56 -2.23 -2.96
N GLY A 52 -7.79 -2.15 -3.50
CA GLY A 52 -8.10 -1.29 -4.65
C GLY A 52 -8.19 0.20 -4.32
N CYS A 53 -8.40 0.57 -3.05
CA CYS A 53 -8.59 1.96 -2.63
C CYS A 53 -7.39 2.54 -1.86
N SER A 54 -6.41 1.72 -1.49
CA SER A 54 -5.34 2.10 -0.57
C SER A 54 -3.96 2.12 -1.23
N MET A 55 -3.91 2.45 -2.52
CA MET A 55 -2.69 2.40 -3.35
C MET A 55 -1.54 3.30 -2.87
N ASN A 56 -1.86 4.41 -2.19
CA ASN A 56 -0.88 5.38 -1.68
C ASN A 56 -0.98 5.53 -0.16
N ASP A 57 -1.45 4.48 0.52
CA ASP A 57 -1.60 4.43 1.97
C ASP A 57 -0.59 3.45 2.58
N ASP A 58 0.54 3.98 3.08
CA ASP A 58 1.58 3.21 3.75
C ASP A 58 1.04 2.47 4.99
N ALA A 59 0.11 3.08 5.73
CA ALA A 59 -0.51 2.47 6.89
C ALA A 59 -1.31 1.21 6.52
N ALA A 60 -2.12 1.28 5.46
CA ALA A 60 -2.87 0.13 4.96
C ALA A 60 -1.93 -0.97 4.43
N LEU A 61 -0.89 -0.60 3.69
CA LEU A 61 0.06 -1.57 3.13
C LEU A 61 0.85 -2.33 4.20
N LYS A 62 1.19 -1.70 5.32
CA LYS A 62 1.80 -2.38 6.49
C LYS A 62 0.91 -3.53 6.99
N LEU A 63 -0.41 -3.36 6.92
CA LEU A 63 -1.38 -4.36 7.35
C LEU A 63 -1.70 -5.39 6.27
N PHE A 64 -1.67 -5.02 4.99
CA PHE A 64 -1.97 -5.95 3.90
C PHE A 64 -1.06 -7.17 3.91
N GLY A 65 0.24 -6.99 4.17
CA GLY A 65 1.17 -8.10 4.34
C GLY A 65 0.88 -9.03 5.53
N LEU A 66 0.07 -8.58 6.49
CA LEU A 66 -0.37 -9.37 7.64
C LEU A 66 -1.69 -10.11 7.40
N VAL A 67 -2.57 -9.57 6.56
CA VAL A 67 -3.93 -10.12 6.37
C VAL A 67 -4.15 -10.76 5.01
N TYR A 68 -3.33 -10.46 4.01
CA TYR A 68 -3.41 -11.05 2.67
C TYR A 68 -2.15 -11.82 2.30
N GLU A 69 -2.29 -12.78 1.40
CA GLU A 69 -1.19 -13.47 0.72
C GLU A 69 -1.52 -13.58 -0.78
N GLY A 70 -0.53 -13.26 -1.64
CA GLY A 70 -0.64 -13.34 -3.10
C GLY A 70 -0.19 -14.69 -3.66
N LEU A 71 -0.15 -14.79 -5.02
CA LEU A 71 0.37 -15.98 -5.70
C LEU A 71 1.85 -16.23 -5.40
N PHE A 72 2.62 -15.16 -5.38
CA PHE A 72 4.07 -15.16 -5.19
C PHE A 72 4.48 -14.21 -4.08
N THR A 73 5.71 -14.37 -3.62
CA THR A 73 6.40 -13.44 -2.71
C THR A 73 7.85 -13.28 -3.16
N LEU A 74 8.55 -12.28 -2.64
CA LEU A 74 9.97 -12.07 -2.91
C LEU A 74 10.81 -12.38 -1.67
N ASP A 75 11.92 -13.07 -1.84
CA ASP A 75 12.90 -13.17 -0.77
C ASP A 75 13.70 -11.86 -0.61
N LYS A 76 14.55 -11.79 0.40
CA LYS A 76 15.34 -10.58 0.71
C LYS A 76 16.24 -10.07 -0.44
N ASN A 77 16.49 -10.89 -1.45
CA ASN A 77 17.28 -10.55 -2.63
C ASN A 77 16.39 -10.22 -3.85
N GLY A 78 15.07 -10.15 -3.67
CA GLY A 78 14.11 -9.92 -4.75
C GLY A 78 13.84 -11.14 -5.63
N LYS A 79 14.28 -12.33 -5.22
CA LYS A 79 14.00 -13.55 -5.97
C LYS A 79 12.59 -14.06 -5.67
N VAL A 80 11.84 -14.37 -6.73
CA VAL A 80 10.48 -14.91 -6.64
C VAL A 80 10.44 -16.25 -5.93
N LYS A 81 9.48 -16.39 -5.03
CA LYS A 81 9.09 -17.62 -4.35
C LYS A 81 7.59 -17.85 -4.50
N ASN A 82 7.19 -19.11 -4.61
CA ASN A 82 5.79 -19.48 -4.60
C ASN A 82 5.19 -19.26 -3.19
N ALA A 83 4.11 -18.48 -3.13
CA ALA A 83 3.29 -18.31 -1.93
C ALA A 83 2.02 -19.19 -2.06
N ILE A 84 0.91 -18.69 -2.59
CA ILE A 84 -0.27 -19.52 -2.87
C ILE A 84 -0.09 -20.41 -4.11
N ALA A 85 0.72 -19.98 -5.09
CA ALA A 85 1.06 -20.83 -6.21
C ALA A 85 1.77 -22.09 -5.74
N ASP A 86 1.31 -23.26 -6.19
CA ASP A 86 1.98 -24.54 -5.99
C ASP A 86 2.90 -24.85 -7.16
N LYS A 87 2.35 -24.88 -8.36
CA LYS A 87 3.08 -25.18 -9.59
C LYS A 87 2.75 -24.16 -10.68
N VAL A 88 3.77 -23.79 -11.44
CA VAL A 88 3.63 -22.92 -12.60
C VAL A 88 4.10 -23.68 -13.86
N THR A 89 3.27 -23.66 -14.90
CA THR A 89 3.57 -24.28 -16.19
C THR A 89 3.45 -23.24 -17.30
N ILE A 90 4.51 -23.07 -18.08
CA ILE A 90 4.51 -22.21 -19.27
C ILE A 90 4.25 -23.05 -20.50
N LYS A 91 3.33 -22.59 -21.35
CA LYS A 91 3.01 -23.20 -22.65
C LYS A 91 3.20 -22.16 -23.73
N GLU A 92 4.09 -22.43 -24.67
CA GLU A 92 4.32 -21.60 -25.84
C GLU A 92 4.11 -22.42 -27.12
N LYS A 93 3.33 -21.88 -28.05
CA LYS A 93 3.21 -22.32 -29.43
C LYS A 93 3.17 -21.09 -30.32
N PRO A 94 4.35 -20.53 -30.64
CA PRO A 94 4.46 -19.28 -31.40
C PRO A 94 3.76 -19.33 -32.77
N GLU A 95 3.74 -20.51 -33.41
CA GLU A 95 3.05 -20.76 -34.68
C GLU A 95 1.52 -20.59 -34.59
N ASP A 96 0.95 -20.84 -33.40
CA ASP A 96 -0.47 -20.66 -33.09
C ASP A 96 -0.75 -19.31 -32.38
N GLY A 97 0.27 -18.50 -32.14
CA GLY A 97 0.17 -17.26 -31.33
C GLY A 97 -0.15 -17.52 -29.86
N LEU A 98 0.11 -18.73 -29.35
CA LEU A 98 -0.23 -19.11 -27.98
C LEU A 98 0.96 -18.86 -27.04
N TYR A 99 0.76 -17.98 -26.07
CA TYR A 99 1.64 -17.72 -24.94
C TYR A 99 0.81 -17.79 -23.66
N GLN A 100 1.09 -18.76 -22.79
CA GLN A 100 0.21 -19.07 -21.67
C GLN A 100 1.00 -19.45 -20.42
N MET A 101 0.51 -19.01 -19.27
CA MET A 101 0.95 -19.45 -17.94
C MET A 101 -0.22 -20.11 -17.24
N GLU A 102 -0.02 -21.33 -16.75
CA GLU A 102 -0.95 -22.00 -15.84
C GLU A 102 -0.36 -22.04 -14.45
N ILE A 103 -1.14 -21.61 -13.46
CA ILE A 103 -0.77 -21.59 -12.04
C ILE A 103 -1.72 -22.51 -11.30
N GLU A 104 -1.21 -23.64 -10.79
CA GLU A 104 -1.93 -24.50 -9.88
C GLU A 104 -1.80 -23.91 -8.46
N LEU A 105 -2.91 -23.77 -7.73
CA LEU A 105 -2.96 -23.21 -6.40
C LEU A 105 -2.81 -24.30 -5.34
N LYS A 106 -2.14 -23.99 -4.25
CA LYS A 106 -2.13 -24.81 -3.03
C LYS A 106 -3.53 -24.91 -2.45
N ASP A 107 -3.82 -26.02 -1.78
CA ASP A 107 -5.01 -26.13 -0.94
C ASP A 107 -4.89 -25.17 0.25
N THR A 108 -5.61 -24.07 0.18
CA THR A 108 -5.64 -23.03 1.20
C THR A 108 -7.06 -22.47 1.37
N LYS A 109 -7.30 -21.78 2.47
CA LYS A 109 -8.63 -21.32 2.84
C LYS A 109 -8.62 -19.86 3.27
N TRP A 110 -9.75 -19.22 3.10
CA TRP A 110 -10.09 -17.94 3.71
C TRP A 110 -10.31 -18.09 5.22
N SER A 111 -10.29 -17.02 5.96
CA SER A 111 -10.47 -16.99 7.41
C SER A 111 -11.86 -17.48 7.88
N ASP A 112 -12.86 -17.50 6.99
CA ASP A 112 -14.17 -18.11 7.21
C ASP A 112 -14.21 -19.63 6.95
N GLY A 113 -13.08 -20.23 6.54
CA GLY A 113 -12.94 -21.66 6.26
C GLY A 113 -13.31 -22.08 4.84
N ARG A 114 -13.80 -21.18 3.98
CA ARG A 114 -14.03 -21.48 2.55
C ARG A 114 -12.72 -21.68 1.82
N VAL A 115 -12.72 -22.59 0.85
CA VAL A 115 -11.55 -22.83 -0.01
C VAL A 115 -11.29 -21.59 -0.87
N LEU A 116 -10.03 -21.14 -0.91
CA LEU A 116 -9.58 -20.12 -1.83
C LEU A 116 -9.54 -20.70 -3.25
N GLN A 117 -10.07 -19.97 -4.20
CA GLN A 117 -10.25 -20.43 -5.59
C GLN A 117 -9.49 -19.55 -6.59
N ALA A 118 -9.20 -20.12 -7.75
CA ALA A 118 -8.62 -19.37 -8.88
C ALA A 118 -9.52 -18.20 -9.32
N SER A 119 -10.84 -18.34 -9.16
CA SER A 119 -11.80 -17.26 -9.43
C SER A 119 -11.64 -16.04 -8.52
N ASP A 120 -11.05 -16.20 -7.33
CA ASP A 120 -10.82 -15.08 -6.41
C ASP A 120 -9.70 -14.14 -6.92
N PHE A 121 -8.68 -14.72 -7.57
CA PHE A 121 -7.65 -13.94 -8.28
C PHE A 121 -8.21 -13.30 -9.56
N LEU A 122 -8.96 -14.06 -10.35
CA LEU A 122 -9.61 -13.53 -11.55
C LEU A 122 -10.47 -12.31 -11.20
N TYR A 123 -11.31 -12.41 -10.18
CA TYR A 123 -12.16 -11.31 -9.75
C TYR A 123 -11.35 -10.09 -9.28
N ALA A 124 -10.29 -10.29 -8.50
CA ALA A 124 -9.44 -9.20 -8.05
C ALA A 124 -8.78 -8.45 -9.22
N TRP A 125 -8.29 -9.18 -10.23
CA TRP A 125 -7.68 -8.57 -11.41
C TRP A 125 -8.69 -7.91 -12.35
N GLN A 126 -9.88 -8.50 -12.49
CA GLN A 126 -11.00 -7.83 -13.17
C GLN A 126 -11.31 -6.49 -12.50
N ARG A 127 -11.31 -6.43 -11.17
CA ARG A 127 -11.57 -5.19 -10.43
C ARG A 127 -10.47 -4.13 -10.63
N ILE A 128 -9.19 -4.54 -10.72
CA ILE A 128 -8.08 -3.62 -11.07
C ILE A 128 -8.25 -3.06 -12.49
N LEU A 129 -8.74 -3.89 -13.42
CA LEU A 129 -8.94 -3.56 -14.83
C LEU A 129 -10.31 -2.96 -15.15
N ASP A 130 -11.17 -2.79 -14.16
CA ASP A 130 -12.47 -2.17 -14.34
C ASP A 130 -12.30 -0.76 -14.94
N PRO A 131 -12.90 -0.48 -16.11
CA PRO A 131 -12.75 0.82 -16.77
C PRO A 131 -13.31 1.99 -15.98
N GLU A 132 -14.24 1.76 -15.06
CA GLU A 132 -14.85 2.81 -14.23
C GLU A 132 -14.04 3.13 -12.96
N LEU A 133 -13.02 2.32 -12.63
CA LEU A 133 -12.19 2.52 -11.46
C LEU A 133 -10.83 3.14 -11.83
N ASN A 134 -10.42 4.16 -11.09
CA ASN A 134 -9.06 4.68 -11.19
C ASN A 134 -8.11 3.73 -10.45
N ASN A 135 -7.26 3.01 -11.18
CA ASN A 135 -6.28 2.11 -10.59
C ASN A 135 -4.93 2.14 -11.33
N PRO A 136 -3.92 2.83 -10.80
CA PRO A 136 -2.61 2.96 -11.46
C PRO A 136 -1.83 1.62 -11.56
N ALA A 137 -2.23 0.57 -10.82
CA ALA A 137 -1.63 -0.75 -10.96
C ALA A 137 -2.11 -1.51 -12.22
N ALA A 138 -3.12 -1.01 -12.93
CA ALA A 138 -3.68 -1.68 -14.11
C ALA A 138 -2.62 -1.97 -15.18
N ALA A 139 -1.69 -1.03 -15.44
CA ALA A 139 -0.65 -1.20 -16.44
C ALA A 139 0.26 -2.42 -16.19
N ALA A 140 0.46 -2.80 -14.93
CA ALA A 140 1.24 -3.99 -14.57
C ALA A 140 0.62 -5.31 -15.02
N LEU A 141 -0.68 -5.31 -15.36
CA LEU A 141 -1.41 -6.46 -15.91
C LEU A 141 -1.58 -6.41 -17.43
N PHE A 142 -1.13 -5.37 -18.12
CA PHE A 142 -1.38 -5.19 -19.56
C PHE A 142 -0.66 -6.21 -20.45
N ASP A 143 0.31 -6.94 -19.95
CA ASP A 143 0.87 -8.10 -20.66
C ASP A 143 -0.17 -9.23 -20.85
N ILE A 144 -1.22 -9.28 -20.04
CA ILE A 144 -2.33 -10.22 -20.17
C ILE A 144 -3.17 -9.82 -21.39
N LYS A 145 -3.52 -10.80 -22.18
CA LYS A 145 -4.35 -10.63 -23.39
C LYS A 145 -5.63 -9.86 -23.08
N ASN A 146 -5.93 -8.86 -23.89
CA ASN A 146 -7.06 -7.95 -23.79
C ASN A 146 -7.09 -7.08 -22.51
N ALA A 147 -6.14 -7.19 -21.58
CA ALA A 147 -6.22 -6.45 -20.31
C ALA A 147 -6.24 -4.92 -20.51
N ARG A 148 -5.44 -4.41 -21.45
CA ARG A 148 -5.44 -2.98 -21.80
C ARG A 148 -6.75 -2.57 -22.47
N ASP A 149 -7.27 -3.38 -23.39
CA ASP A 149 -8.51 -3.10 -24.11
C ASP A 149 -9.72 -3.12 -23.15
N VAL A 150 -9.71 -4.02 -22.17
CA VAL A 150 -10.68 -4.03 -21.07
C VAL A 150 -10.61 -2.71 -20.29
N LYS A 151 -9.40 -2.32 -19.84
CA LYS A 151 -9.22 -1.09 -19.04
C LYS A 151 -9.62 0.17 -19.78
N THR A 152 -9.44 0.20 -21.09
CA THR A 152 -9.82 1.34 -21.94
C THR A 152 -11.24 1.23 -22.51
N GLY A 153 -12.03 0.26 -22.04
CA GLY A 153 -13.43 0.09 -22.43
C GLY A 153 -13.67 -0.40 -23.87
N MET A 154 -12.61 -0.90 -24.54
CA MET A 154 -12.68 -1.39 -25.91
C MET A 154 -13.28 -2.79 -26.00
N CYS A 155 -13.27 -3.56 -24.93
CA CYS A 155 -13.92 -4.86 -24.81
C CYS A 155 -14.46 -5.11 -23.40
N SER A 156 -15.24 -6.19 -23.24
CA SER A 156 -15.85 -6.53 -21.94
C SER A 156 -14.82 -6.99 -20.93
N ILE A 157 -15.10 -6.78 -19.64
CA ILE A 157 -14.30 -7.29 -18.53
C ILE A 157 -14.15 -8.82 -18.56
N ASP A 158 -15.08 -9.55 -19.16
CA ASP A 158 -15.05 -11.00 -19.30
C ASP A 158 -14.14 -11.48 -20.46
N ASP A 159 -13.67 -10.56 -21.31
CA ASP A 159 -12.78 -10.87 -22.44
C ASP A 159 -11.30 -10.92 -22.05
N ILE A 160 -10.98 -10.59 -20.79
CA ILE A 160 -9.60 -10.68 -20.27
C ILE A 160 -9.03 -12.08 -20.48
N GLY A 161 -7.77 -12.18 -20.89
CA GLY A 161 -7.05 -13.44 -21.08
C GLY A 161 -6.75 -14.21 -19.79
N VAL A 162 -7.66 -14.21 -18.83
CA VAL A 162 -7.54 -14.95 -17.56
C VAL A 162 -8.76 -15.82 -17.35
N ARG A 163 -8.54 -17.06 -16.97
CA ARG A 163 -9.63 -18.02 -16.69
C ARG A 163 -9.35 -18.84 -15.44
N ALA A 164 -10.37 -19.06 -14.63
CA ALA A 164 -10.35 -20.08 -13.59
C ALA A 164 -10.77 -21.42 -14.21
N VAL A 165 -9.86 -22.38 -14.23
CA VAL A 165 -10.12 -23.74 -14.72
C VAL A 165 -10.32 -24.65 -13.52
N GLY A 166 -11.57 -25.04 -13.30
CA GLY A 166 -11.97 -25.66 -12.04
C GLY A 166 -11.80 -24.69 -10.87
N THR A 167 -11.46 -25.21 -9.70
CA THR A 167 -11.30 -24.41 -8.47
C THR A 167 -9.87 -23.95 -8.23
N THR A 168 -8.88 -24.66 -8.73
CA THR A 168 -7.47 -24.51 -8.31
C THR A 168 -6.52 -24.06 -9.41
N THR A 169 -6.95 -23.92 -10.67
CA THR A 169 -6.04 -23.55 -11.75
C THR A 169 -6.40 -22.19 -12.32
N LEU A 170 -5.45 -21.27 -12.24
CA LEU A 170 -5.52 -19.98 -12.92
C LEU A 170 -4.75 -20.09 -14.25
N GLN A 171 -5.44 -19.88 -15.36
CA GLN A 171 -4.88 -19.90 -16.70
C GLN A 171 -4.80 -18.47 -17.22
N ILE A 172 -3.62 -18.04 -17.66
CA ILE A 172 -3.33 -16.68 -18.12
C ILE A 172 -2.81 -16.77 -19.56
N GLU A 173 -3.47 -16.10 -20.49
CA GLU A 173 -3.03 -15.91 -21.87
C GLU A 173 -2.39 -14.52 -22.03
N PHE A 174 -1.33 -14.44 -22.85
CA PHE A 174 -0.62 -13.21 -23.17
C PHE A 174 -0.73 -12.92 -24.66
N GLU A 175 -0.70 -11.64 -25.04
CA GLU A 175 -0.72 -11.21 -26.45
C GLU A 175 0.53 -11.67 -27.20
N LYS A 176 1.64 -11.77 -26.50
CA LYS A 176 2.95 -12.10 -27.04
C LYS A 176 3.79 -12.83 -25.99
N LYS A 177 4.96 -13.30 -26.41
CA LYS A 177 5.96 -13.77 -25.46
C LYS A 177 6.37 -12.64 -24.51
N ILE A 178 6.43 -12.95 -23.20
CA ILE A 178 6.86 -12.01 -22.16
C ILE A 178 8.01 -12.60 -21.34
N ASP A 179 8.58 -11.80 -20.44
CA ASP A 179 9.42 -12.31 -19.35
C ASP A 179 8.55 -12.85 -18.22
N TYR A 180 8.29 -14.16 -18.24
CA TYR A 180 7.44 -14.82 -17.23
C TYR A 180 7.99 -14.73 -15.81
N GLU A 181 9.33 -14.67 -15.63
CA GLU A 181 9.91 -14.51 -14.31
C GLU A 181 9.69 -13.09 -13.77
N ASN A 182 9.81 -12.07 -14.64
CA ASN A 182 9.45 -10.70 -14.28
C ASN A 182 7.96 -10.57 -13.97
N PHE A 183 7.10 -11.19 -14.78
CA PHE A 183 5.64 -11.17 -14.51
C PHE A 183 5.28 -11.81 -13.16
N LYS A 184 5.92 -12.93 -12.78
CA LYS A 184 5.76 -13.50 -11.44
C LYS A 184 6.25 -12.55 -10.34
N ALA A 185 7.33 -11.82 -10.59
CA ALA A 185 7.83 -10.81 -9.63
C ALA A 185 6.88 -9.63 -9.50
N VAL A 186 6.23 -9.20 -10.59
CA VAL A 186 5.13 -8.22 -10.57
C VAL A 186 3.98 -8.73 -9.71
N LEU A 187 3.54 -9.97 -9.91
CA LEU A 187 2.44 -10.58 -9.13
C LEU A 187 2.79 -10.87 -7.65
N ALA A 188 4.04 -10.70 -7.24
CA ALA A 188 4.43 -10.75 -5.83
C ALA A 188 4.15 -9.45 -5.06
N SER A 189 3.67 -8.43 -5.75
CA SER A 189 3.25 -7.17 -5.14
C SER A 189 1.97 -7.33 -4.32
N PRO A 190 1.83 -6.60 -3.19
CA PRO A 190 0.63 -6.64 -2.35
C PRO A 190 -0.65 -6.14 -3.04
N TYR A 191 -0.53 -5.52 -4.21
CA TYR A 191 -1.69 -5.07 -5.00
C TYR A 191 -2.43 -6.19 -5.73
N PHE A 192 -1.78 -7.34 -5.97
CA PHE A 192 -2.35 -8.44 -6.77
C PHE A 192 -2.82 -9.62 -5.90
N VAL A 193 -3.28 -9.33 -4.69
CA VAL A 193 -3.87 -10.30 -3.77
C VAL A 193 -5.28 -10.71 -4.20
N PRO A 194 -5.77 -11.91 -3.84
CA PRO A 194 -7.11 -12.35 -4.21
C PRO A 194 -8.19 -11.61 -3.43
N LEU A 195 -9.38 -11.51 -4.00
CA LEU A 195 -10.58 -10.96 -3.37
C LEU A 195 -11.78 -11.86 -3.61
N ARG A 196 -12.65 -11.95 -2.62
CA ARG A 196 -13.90 -12.69 -2.67
C ARG A 196 -15.04 -11.84 -3.25
N LYS A 197 -15.54 -12.20 -4.43
CA LYS A 197 -16.64 -11.49 -5.10
C LYS A 197 -17.90 -11.38 -4.24
N ASP A 198 -18.25 -12.44 -3.51
CA ASP A 198 -19.43 -12.46 -2.62
C ASP A 198 -19.28 -11.57 -1.39
N ILE A 199 -18.05 -11.24 -1.01
CA ILE A 199 -17.73 -10.31 0.08
C ILE A 199 -17.74 -8.87 -0.43
N VAL A 200 -16.98 -8.58 -1.48
CA VAL A 200 -16.87 -7.23 -2.06
C VAL A 200 -18.23 -6.69 -2.52
N ASN A 201 -19.05 -7.54 -3.13
CA ASN A 201 -20.38 -7.14 -3.62
C ASN A 201 -21.47 -7.20 -2.53
N LYS A 202 -21.15 -7.51 -1.28
CA LYS A 202 -22.14 -7.63 -0.21
C LYS A 202 -22.59 -6.26 0.31
N ALA A 203 -21.65 -5.32 0.41
CA ALA A 203 -21.91 -3.96 0.87
C ALA A 203 -20.72 -3.05 0.45
N ASP A 204 -20.98 -1.77 0.27
CA ASP A 204 -19.97 -0.77 -0.11
C ASP A 204 -18.91 -0.59 0.98
N ASP A 205 -19.26 -0.87 2.23
CA ASP A 205 -18.38 -0.79 3.40
C ASP A 205 -17.73 -2.14 3.78
N TRP A 206 -17.67 -3.11 2.85
CA TRP A 206 -17.16 -4.46 3.11
C TRP A 206 -15.76 -4.48 3.72
N ALA A 207 -14.92 -3.52 3.36
CA ALA A 207 -13.51 -3.43 3.79
C ALA A 207 -13.31 -2.65 5.10
N THR A 208 -14.39 -2.21 5.74
CA THR A 208 -14.37 -1.52 7.04
C THR A 208 -15.25 -2.22 8.08
N THR A 209 -16.11 -3.15 7.65
CA THR A 209 -17.05 -3.86 8.51
C THR A 209 -16.52 -5.26 8.86
N VAL A 210 -16.06 -5.45 10.10
CA VAL A 210 -15.44 -6.71 10.57
C VAL A 210 -16.30 -7.94 10.32
N ALA A 211 -17.62 -7.83 10.51
CA ALA A 211 -18.56 -8.95 10.30
C ALA A 211 -18.65 -9.43 8.83
N ILE A 212 -18.12 -8.65 7.88
CA ILE A 212 -18.14 -8.97 6.44
C ILE A 212 -16.76 -9.42 5.97
N MET A 213 -15.69 -8.78 6.47
CA MET A 213 -14.32 -9.01 6.02
C MET A 213 -13.88 -10.46 6.16
N VAL A 214 -13.21 -10.98 5.14
CA VAL A 214 -12.48 -12.25 5.18
C VAL A 214 -11.08 -12.07 4.59
N PHE A 215 -10.12 -12.81 5.12
CA PHE A 215 -8.71 -12.69 4.76
C PHE A 215 -8.11 -14.06 4.50
N ASN A 216 -7.05 -14.10 3.70
CA ASN A 216 -6.34 -15.33 3.35
C ASN A 216 -4.90 -15.36 3.86
N GLY A 217 -4.45 -14.29 4.52
CA GLY A 217 -3.12 -14.15 5.08
C GLY A 217 -2.97 -14.75 6.48
N PRO A 218 -1.81 -14.50 7.12
CA PRO A 218 -1.46 -15.07 8.43
C PRO A 218 -2.37 -14.62 9.58
N PHE A 219 -2.93 -13.42 9.49
CA PHE A 219 -3.87 -12.89 10.47
C PHE A 219 -5.20 -12.55 9.81
N THR A 220 -6.23 -12.44 10.63
CA THR A 220 -7.55 -11.91 10.27
C THR A 220 -7.89 -10.75 11.19
N VAL A 221 -8.72 -9.82 10.74
CA VAL A 221 -9.18 -8.70 11.56
C VAL A 221 -10.26 -9.22 12.50
N ARG A 222 -10.04 -9.10 13.80
CA ARG A 222 -10.97 -9.47 14.86
C ARG A 222 -11.80 -8.30 15.32
N THR A 223 -11.16 -7.13 15.44
CA THR A 223 -11.80 -5.87 15.81
C THR A 223 -11.19 -4.77 14.95
N PHE A 224 -12.02 -3.90 14.45
CA PHE A 224 -11.57 -2.69 13.77
C PHE A 224 -12.58 -1.57 14.03
N VAL A 225 -12.13 -0.59 14.79
CA VAL A 225 -12.82 0.68 14.99
C VAL A 225 -11.81 1.77 14.64
N PRO A 226 -11.97 2.46 13.50
CA PRO A 226 -11.03 3.50 13.08
C PRO A 226 -10.80 4.53 14.18
N HIS A 227 -9.53 4.91 14.40
CA HIS A 227 -9.07 5.83 15.45
C HIS A 227 -9.38 5.39 16.90
N ASP A 228 -9.69 4.12 17.13
CA ASP A 228 -9.94 3.56 18.45
C ASP A 228 -9.16 2.27 18.67
N LYS A 229 -9.48 1.18 17.95
CA LYS A 229 -8.85 -0.12 18.20
C LYS A 229 -8.77 -0.98 16.94
N LEU A 230 -7.62 -1.63 16.76
CA LEU A 230 -7.44 -2.71 15.78
C LEU A 230 -6.87 -3.94 16.47
N VAL A 231 -7.54 -5.08 16.31
CA VAL A 231 -7.06 -6.37 16.77
C VAL A 231 -6.95 -7.31 15.58
N LEU A 232 -5.75 -7.79 15.32
CA LEU A 232 -5.48 -8.89 14.40
C LEU A 232 -5.37 -10.19 15.18
N GLU A 233 -6.06 -11.22 14.72
CA GLU A 233 -6.02 -12.55 15.32
C GLU A 233 -5.40 -13.54 14.33
N ARG A 234 -4.65 -14.51 14.84
CA ARG A 234 -4.09 -15.61 14.04
C ARG A 234 -5.18 -16.28 13.21
N ASN A 235 -4.97 -16.30 11.89
CA ASN A 235 -5.88 -17.01 10.99
C ASN A 235 -5.74 -18.53 11.18
N ALA A 236 -6.76 -19.16 11.74
CA ALA A 236 -6.78 -20.59 12.06
C ALA A 236 -6.68 -21.50 10.83
N TYR A 237 -6.89 -20.94 9.63
CA TYR A 237 -6.86 -21.69 8.36
C TYR A 237 -5.58 -21.46 7.54
N TYR A 238 -4.75 -20.45 7.90
CA TYR A 238 -3.58 -20.08 7.12
C TYR A 238 -2.57 -21.22 6.98
N LYS A 239 -2.41 -21.75 5.76
CA LYS A 239 -1.49 -22.84 5.40
C LYS A 239 -1.63 -24.12 6.22
N ARG A 240 -2.66 -24.24 7.04
CA ARG A 240 -2.79 -25.27 8.06
C ARG A 240 -3.76 -26.37 7.67
N ASP A 241 -3.32 -27.62 7.78
CA ASP A 241 -4.21 -28.77 7.90
C ASP A 241 -4.71 -28.86 9.36
N ARG A 242 -6.00 -28.53 9.58
CA ARG A 242 -6.60 -28.44 10.92
C ARG A 242 -6.53 -29.75 11.72
N ASP A 243 -6.52 -30.88 11.02
CA ASP A 243 -6.53 -32.19 11.66
C ASP A 243 -5.12 -32.66 12.07
N LYS A 244 -4.07 -32.08 11.49
CA LYS A 244 -2.68 -32.52 11.68
C LYS A 244 -1.77 -31.46 12.30
N ASP A 245 -2.07 -30.18 12.09
CA ASP A 245 -1.18 -29.09 12.44
C ASP A 245 -1.63 -28.36 13.70
N LYS A 246 -0.65 -28.05 14.57
CA LYS A 246 -0.89 -27.14 15.70
C LYS A 246 -1.30 -25.76 15.23
N LEU A 247 -2.03 -25.01 16.04
CA LEU A 247 -2.51 -23.66 15.74
C LEU A 247 -1.38 -22.68 15.44
N ASP A 248 -0.25 -22.79 16.13
CA ASP A 248 0.90 -21.90 16.04
C ASP A 248 1.96 -22.34 15.02
N LYS A 249 1.70 -23.41 14.25
CA LYS A 249 2.68 -23.97 13.30
C LYS A 249 3.23 -22.93 12.31
N PHE A 250 2.37 -22.10 11.75
CA PHE A 250 2.74 -21.12 10.72
C PHE A 250 2.76 -19.69 11.25
N VAL A 251 1.92 -19.36 12.22
CA VAL A 251 1.82 -18.06 12.86
C VAL A 251 1.92 -18.25 14.36
N THR A 252 3.00 -17.74 14.96
CA THR A 252 3.32 -17.97 16.37
C THR A 252 2.47 -17.12 17.32
N PRO A 253 2.37 -15.77 17.16
CA PRO A 253 1.54 -14.96 18.06
C PRO A 253 0.05 -15.29 17.88
N TYR A 254 -0.70 -15.17 18.96
CA TYR A 254 -2.16 -15.34 18.93
C TYR A 254 -2.83 -14.09 18.42
N GLN A 255 -2.51 -12.94 19.01
CA GLN A 255 -3.08 -11.65 18.61
C GLN A 255 -2.01 -10.55 18.53
N ILE A 256 -2.30 -9.57 17.70
CA ILE A 256 -1.65 -8.27 17.64
C ILE A 256 -2.72 -7.25 18.00
N VAL A 257 -2.47 -6.45 19.02
CA VAL A 257 -3.41 -5.44 19.52
C VAL A 257 -2.81 -4.06 19.33
N MET A 258 -3.56 -3.19 18.69
CA MET A 258 -3.22 -1.79 18.48
C MET A 258 -4.31 -0.90 19.09
N ASP A 259 -3.94 -0.15 20.11
CA ASP A 259 -4.75 0.95 20.65
C ASP A 259 -4.50 2.18 19.75
N LEU A 260 -5.46 2.52 18.92
CA LEU A 260 -5.38 3.64 17.99
C LEU A 260 -5.78 4.97 18.63
N THR A 261 -6.09 4.98 19.94
CA THR A 261 -6.29 6.20 20.73
C THR A 261 -4.97 6.78 21.26
N VAL A 262 -3.91 5.97 21.24
CA VAL A 262 -2.56 6.43 21.64
C VAL A 262 -2.05 7.42 20.61
N GLU A 263 -1.85 8.66 21.03
CA GLU A 263 -1.27 9.68 20.17
C GLU A 263 0.15 9.27 19.76
N LYS A 264 0.51 9.49 18.50
CA LYS A 264 1.84 9.15 17.98
C LYS A 264 2.98 9.71 18.84
N ALA A 265 2.81 10.90 19.41
CA ALA A 265 3.79 11.54 20.29
C ALA A 265 4.05 10.74 21.59
N ASP A 266 3.09 9.95 22.06
CA ASP A 266 3.16 9.19 23.30
C ASP A 266 3.62 7.74 23.12
N THR A 267 3.72 7.25 21.89
CA THR A 267 4.08 5.84 21.58
C THR A 267 5.42 5.41 22.16
N LEU A 268 6.42 6.28 22.13
CA LEU A 268 7.73 6.01 22.72
C LEU A 268 7.71 5.99 24.26
N SER A 269 6.85 6.80 24.88
CA SER A 269 6.62 6.75 26.33
C SER A 269 5.97 5.43 26.73
N ALA A 270 4.92 5.02 26.02
CA ALA A 270 4.25 3.73 26.22
C ALA A 270 5.22 2.54 26.00
N TYR A 271 6.08 2.62 24.99
CA TYR A 271 7.14 1.62 24.76
C TYR A 271 8.14 1.57 25.94
N ASN A 272 8.63 2.69 26.42
CA ASN A 272 9.56 2.74 27.54
C ASN A 272 8.94 2.23 28.85
N ASN A 273 7.64 2.44 29.05
CA ASN A 273 6.89 1.95 30.20
C ASN A 273 6.55 0.44 30.09
N GLY A 274 6.80 -0.19 28.95
CA GLY A 274 6.47 -1.60 28.71
C GLY A 274 5.00 -1.86 28.39
N GLU A 275 4.25 -0.84 28.03
CA GLU A 275 2.85 -0.90 27.57
C GLU A 275 2.79 -1.34 26.10
N LEU A 276 3.77 -0.92 25.29
CA LEU A 276 3.99 -1.35 23.92
C LEU A 276 5.27 -2.19 23.81
N PHE A 277 5.22 -3.29 23.08
CA PHE A 277 6.38 -4.15 22.83
C PHE A 277 7.03 -3.90 21.47
N PHE A 278 6.34 -3.19 20.59
CA PHE A 278 6.82 -2.78 19.28
C PHE A 278 6.16 -1.45 18.91
N THR A 279 6.94 -0.52 18.35
CA THR A 279 6.39 0.68 17.74
C THR A 279 7.15 1.03 16.47
N SER A 280 6.42 1.32 15.41
CA SER A 280 6.91 1.91 14.17
C SER A 280 6.28 3.30 13.99
N ASP A 281 6.62 3.98 12.91
CA ASP A 281 6.14 5.34 12.66
C ASP A 281 6.46 6.31 13.83
N LEU A 282 7.74 6.28 14.27
CA LEU A 282 8.20 7.10 15.40
C LEU A 282 7.98 8.59 15.10
N PRO A 283 7.58 9.39 16.12
CA PRO A 283 7.42 10.84 15.99
C PRO A 283 8.66 11.49 15.41
N VAL A 284 8.52 12.38 14.43
CA VAL A 284 9.65 13.07 13.78
C VAL A 284 10.55 13.74 14.82
N SER A 285 9.96 14.38 15.84
CA SER A 285 10.68 15.06 16.91
C SER A 285 11.61 14.16 17.75
N ALA A 286 11.37 12.84 17.76
CA ALA A 286 12.14 11.88 18.54
C ALA A 286 13.11 11.04 17.70
N ARG A 287 12.99 11.06 16.37
CA ARG A 287 13.72 10.14 15.48
C ARG A 287 15.24 10.28 15.61
N ALA A 288 15.76 11.51 15.77
CA ALA A 288 17.19 11.75 15.91
C ALA A 288 17.76 11.06 17.17
N ASP A 289 17.05 11.13 18.29
CA ASP A 289 17.48 10.50 19.54
C ASP A 289 17.41 8.96 19.47
N TRP A 290 16.52 8.43 18.66
CA TRP A 290 16.31 6.99 18.51
C TRP A 290 17.04 6.36 17.33
N ALA A 291 17.67 7.15 16.46
CA ALA A 291 18.32 6.67 15.25
C ALA A 291 19.35 5.55 15.50
N GLY A 292 20.08 5.59 16.62
CA GLY A 292 21.06 4.59 17.01
C GLY A 292 20.49 3.27 17.55
N SER A 293 19.23 3.26 17.99
CA SER A 293 18.55 2.09 18.58
C SER A 293 17.41 1.55 17.72
N ALA A 294 16.84 2.36 16.85
CA ALA A 294 15.84 1.93 15.89
C ALA A 294 16.44 1.03 14.80
N LYS A 295 15.67 0.03 14.40
CA LYS A 295 15.94 -0.72 13.17
C LYS A 295 15.27 -0.01 12.01
N THR A 296 15.92 0.00 10.84
CA THR A 296 15.36 0.61 9.64
C THR A 296 15.27 -0.39 8.51
N THR A 297 14.27 -0.23 7.67
CA THR A 297 14.08 -0.99 6.43
C THR A 297 13.67 -0.02 5.32
N ASP A 298 14.20 -0.22 4.11
CA ASP A 298 13.82 0.61 2.97
C ASP A 298 12.39 0.27 2.55
N LEU A 299 11.51 1.25 2.61
CA LEU A 299 10.22 1.20 1.94
C LEU A 299 10.45 1.39 0.43
N ARG A 300 9.62 0.79 -0.40
CA ARG A 300 9.64 1.05 -1.84
C ARG A 300 8.72 2.23 -2.13
N THR A 301 9.01 3.36 -1.47
CA THR A 301 8.12 4.54 -1.42
C THR A 301 8.92 5.81 -1.65
N SER A 302 8.44 6.63 -2.58
CA SER A 302 8.92 8.00 -2.80
C SER A 302 7.86 8.97 -2.30
N GLN A 303 8.16 9.75 -1.26
CA GLN A 303 7.29 10.86 -0.87
C GLN A 303 7.48 12.03 -1.83
N SER A 304 6.40 12.50 -2.42
CA SER A 304 6.44 13.39 -3.57
C SER A 304 5.34 14.43 -3.55
N PHE A 305 5.62 15.64 -4.01
CA PHE A 305 4.58 16.59 -4.35
C PHE A 305 4.04 16.31 -5.75
N VAL A 306 2.74 16.11 -5.87
CA VAL A 306 2.04 16.03 -7.14
C VAL A 306 1.48 17.40 -7.48
N PHE A 307 1.88 17.94 -8.62
CA PHE A 307 1.34 19.18 -9.14
C PHE A 307 0.11 18.90 -10.01
N ASN A 308 -0.97 19.64 -9.83
CA ASN A 308 -2.09 19.57 -10.77
C ASN A 308 -1.68 20.27 -12.08
N SER A 309 -1.18 19.48 -13.03
CA SER A 309 -0.64 19.97 -14.31
C SER A 309 -1.71 20.58 -15.23
N THR A 310 -3.00 20.48 -14.88
CA THR A 310 -4.10 21.11 -15.61
C THR A 310 -4.36 22.55 -15.17
N LYS A 311 -3.77 22.98 -14.04
CA LYS A 311 -3.98 24.32 -13.45
C LYS A 311 -2.76 25.24 -13.67
N GLU A 312 -3.02 26.53 -13.90
CA GLU A 312 -1.99 27.55 -13.80
C GLU A 312 -1.51 27.70 -12.33
N PRO A 313 -0.21 27.90 -12.10
CA PRO A 313 0.88 27.96 -13.06
C PRO A 313 1.54 26.59 -13.34
N PHE A 314 1.00 25.49 -12.79
CA PHE A 314 1.59 24.14 -12.84
C PHE A 314 1.44 23.47 -14.21
N ASN A 315 0.67 24.02 -15.13
CA ASN A 315 0.64 23.60 -16.53
C ASN A 315 1.97 23.87 -17.28
N LYS A 316 2.88 24.66 -16.67
CA LYS A 316 4.21 25.00 -17.22
C LYS A 316 5.28 24.08 -16.58
N PRO A 317 5.97 23.23 -17.37
CA PRO A 317 7.04 22.37 -16.83
C PRO A 317 8.15 23.16 -16.12
N GLU A 318 8.50 24.36 -16.64
CA GLU A 318 9.52 25.22 -16.06
C GLU A 318 9.17 25.64 -14.62
N VAL A 319 7.88 25.85 -14.32
CA VAL A 319 7.43 26.20 -12.98
C VAL A 319 7.58 24.99 -12.06
N ARG A 320 7.13 23.81 -12.48
CA ARG A 320 7.26 22.59 -11.69
C ARG A 320 8.72 22.24 -11.40
N LYS A 321 9.57 22.37 -12.43
CA LYS A 321 11.02 22.17 -12.29
C LYS A 321 11.67 23.21 -11.35
N ALA A 322 11.26 24.47 -11.44
CA ALA A 322 11.74 25.51 -10.53
C ALA A 322 11.37 25.25 -9.07
N LEU A 323 10.13 24.79 -8.82
CA LEU A 323 9.69 24.41 -7.49
C LEU A 323 10.49 23.21 -6.96
N SER A 324 10.81 22.23 -7.81
CA SER A 324 11.65 21.08 -7.44
C SER A 324 13.09 21.50 -7.11
N LEU A 325 13.69 22.39 -7.91
CA LEU A 325 15.05 22.90 -7.71
C LEU A 325 15.21 23.75 -6.44
N ALA A 326 14.13 24.33 -5.94
CA ALA A 326 14.17 25.12 -4.71
C ALA A 326 14.28 24.28 -3.43
N LEU A 327 14.04 22.95 -3.50
CA LEU A 327 14.03 22.08 -2.33
C LEU A 327 15.45 21.59 -1.97
N ASP A 328 15.87 21.82 -0.74
CA ASP A 328 17.03 21.15 -0.14
C ASP A 328 16.60 19.81 0.44
N ARG A 329 16.72 18.76 -0.37
CA ARG A 329 16.33 17.40 0.00
C ARG A 329 17.22 16.79 1.08
N ASN A 330 18.49 17.22 1.14
CA ASN A 330 19.39 16.80 2.22
C ASN A 330 18.89 17.31 3.57
N ALA A 331 18.59 18.62 3.65
CA ALA A 331 18.08 19.20 4.89
C ALA A 331 16.73 18.61 5.30
N ILE A 332 15.84 18.30 4.34
CA ILE A 332 14.56 17.64 4.62
C ILE A 332 14.80 16.21 5.11
N ALA A 333 15.69 15.44 4.47
CA ALA A 333 16.00 14.07 4.89
C ALA A 333 16.63 14.03 6.29
N ASP A 334 17.52 14.96 6.60
CA ASP A 334 18.13 15.11 7.92
C ASP A 334 17.08 15.40 9.01
N GLN A 335 16.05 16.19 8.68
CA GLN A 335 14.93 16.47 9.59
C GLN A 335 14.06 15.23 9.82
N ILE A 336 13.80 14.45 8.75
CA ILE A 336 12.94 13.25 8.82
C ILE A 336 13.69 12.04 9.39
N VAL A 337 15.01 11.97 9.29
CA VAL A 337 15.92 10.94 9.79
C VAL A 337 15.74 9.57 9.11
N PHE A 338 14.50 9.04 9.06
CA PHE A 338 14.21 7.76 8.42
C PHE A 338 13.79 7.97 6.95
N ALA A 339 14.69 8.61 6.21
CA ALA A 339 14.53 8.89 4.79
C ALA A 339 15.89 9.16 4.14
N GLU A 340 15.92 9.11 2.83
CA GLU A 340 17.05 9.56 1.99
C GLU A 340 16.53 10.57 0.97
N PRO A 341 17.37 11.53 0.51
CA PRO A 341 17.02 12.42 -0.58
C PRO A 341 16.62 11.64 -1.82
N ALA A 342 15.44 11.91 -2.39
CA ALA A 342 15.04 11.26 -3.62
C ALA A 342 15.92 11.73 -4.78
N SER A 343 16.52 10.79 -5.49
CA SER A 343 17.39 11.04 -6.64
C SER A 343 16.74 10.74 -8.00
N GLY A 344 15.47 10.34 -8.00
CA GLY A 344 14.65 10.01 -9.17
C GLY A 344 13.24 9.64 -8.76
N PHE A 345 12.47 9.10 -9.70
CA PHE A 345 11.07 8.67 -9.46
C PHE A 345 10.99 7.24 -8.93
N VAL A 346 11.92 6.38 -9.36
CA VAL A 346 11.98 4.98 -8.98
C VAL A 346 12.99 4.79 -7.86
N THR A 347 12.59 4.10 -6.79
CA THR A 347 13.42 3.87 -5.59
C THR A 347 14.42 2.73 -5.81
N ASP A 348 15.38 2.59 -4.88
CA ASP A 348 16.18 1.37 -4.77
C ASP A 348 15.30 0.14 -4.52
N GLY A 349 15.75 -1.03 -4.98
CA GLY A 349 15.02 -2.30 -4.85
C GLY A 349 13.96 -2.52 -5.93
N VAL A 350 13.88 -1.64 -6.92
CA VAL A 350 13.23 -1.90 -8.21
C VAL A 350 14.33 -2.33 -9.18
N PHE A 351 14.06 -3.36 -9.98
CA PHE A 351 15.08 -4.00 -10.80
C PHE A 351 15.17 -3.40 -12.19
N ASP A 352 16.36 -3.38 -12.73
CA ASP A 352 16.65 -2.92 -14.08
C ASP A 352 16.37 -4.04 -15.12
N THR A 353 17.37 -4.91 -15.36
CA THR A 353 17.26 -6.00 -16.33
C THR A 353 17.13 -7.36 -15.68
N THR A 354 17.62 -7.51 -14.46
CA THR A 354 17.63 -8.76 -13.68
C THR A 354 17.42 -8.49 -12.21
N ALA A 355 16.84 -9.46 -11.48
CA ALA A 355 16.70 -9.38 -10.04
C ALA A 355 18.06 -9.10 -9.35
N GLY A 356 18.06 -8.12 -8.45
CA GLY A 356 19.28 -7.70 -7.72
C GLY A 356 20.08 -6.57 -8.40
N THR A 357 19.77 -6.20 -9.64
CA THR A 357 20.33 -5.00 -10.30
C THR A 357 19.39 -3.82 -10.08
N SER A 358 19.83 -2.83 -9.31
CA SER A 358 19.00 -1.66 -9.00
C SER A 358 18.83 -0.73 -10.21
N PHE A 359 17.59 -0.45 -10.59
CA PHE A 359 17.25 0.53 -11.62
C PHE A 359 17.79 1.92 -11.24
N ARG A 360 17.66 2.31 -9.97
CA ARG A 360 18.17 3.61 -9.51
C ARG A 360 19.69 3.72 -9.65
N LYS A 361 20.43 2.66 -9.35
CA LYS A 361 21.90 2.67 -9.43
C LYS A 361 22.40 2.72 -10.87
N SER A 362 21.76 2.03 -11.80
CA SER A 362 22.13 2.09 -13.23
C SER A 362 21.74 3.41 -13.87
N GLY A 363 20.58 4.01 -13.52
CA GLY A 363 20.12 5.30 -14.05
C GLY A 363 20.79 6.53 -13.42
N GLY A 364 21.48 6.36 -12.27
CA GLY A 364 22.14 7.45 -11.56
C GLY A 364 21.15 8.43 -10.91
N SER A 365 21.62 9.61 -10.56
CA SER A 365 20.80 10.67 -9.96
C SER A 365 20.27 11.62 -11.04
N LEU A 366 18.96 11.74 -11.16
CA LEU A 366 18.28 12.66 -12.09
C LEU A 366 17.78 13.92 -11.39
N ILE A 367 17.69 13.89 -10.06
CA ILE A 367 17.15 14.97 -9.23
C ILE A 367 18.26 15.39 -8.24
N ALA A 368 18.55 16.68 -8.20
CA ALA A 368 19.54 17.23 -7.26
C ALA A 368 19.04 17.14 -5.82
N SER A 369 19.94 16.78 -4.90
CA SER A 369 19.65 16.76 -3.47
C SER A 369 19.75 18.14 -2.80
N GLU A 370 20.56 19.03 -3.38
CA GLU A 370 20.77 20.40 -2.91
C GLU A 370 19.87 21.39 -3.66
N ALA A 371 19.46 22.45 -2.96
CA ALA A 371 18.66 23.51 -3.58
C ALA A 371 19.51 24.36 -4.55
N ASN A 372 18.90 24.76 -5.67
CA ASN A 372 19.46 25.71 -6.65
C ASN A 372 18.45 26.85 -6.92
N LEU A 373 18.39 27.82 -6.02
CA LEU A 373 17.45 28.94 -6.11
C LEU A 373 17.70 29.87 -7.31
N GLU A 374 18.94 29.99 -7.75
CA GLU A 374 19.26 30.88 -8.89
C GLU A 374 18.74 30.29 -10.20
N GLU A 375 18.92 29.00 -10.41
CA GLU A 375 18.35 28.30 -11.56
C GLU A 375 16.82 28.28 -11.49
N ALA A 376 16.24 28.01 -10.30
CA ALA A 376 14.79 28.05 -10.09
C ALA A 376 14.20 29.42 -10.50
N LYS A 377 14.79 30.53 -10.06
CA LYS A 377 14.36 31.87 -10.44
C LYS A 377 14.52 32.13 -11.93
N SER A 378 15.58 31.60 -12.55
CA SER A 378 15.80 31.75 -14.00
C SER A 378 14.70 31.04 -14.80
N LEU A 379 14.31 29.81 -14.39
CA LEU A 379 13.21 29.07 -15.02
C LEU A 379 11.87 29.79 -14.86
N LEU A 380 11.56 30.31 -13.67
CA LEU A 380 10.32 31.09 -13.45
C LEU A 380 10.28 32.35 -14.34
N LYS A 381 11.40 33.05 -14.44
CA LYS A 381 11.51 34.21 -15.32
C LYS A 381 11.29 33.85 -16.80
N ALA A 382 11.87 32.71 -17.24
CA ALA A 382 11.65 32.20 -18.60
C ALA A 382 10.19 31.82 -18.86
N ALA A 383 9.52 31.25 -17.86
CA ALA A 383 8.11 30.93 -17.90
C ALA A 383 7.16 32.14 -17.78
N GLY A 384 7.72 33.35 -17.52
CA GLY A 384 6.92 34.56 -17.29
C GLY A 384 6.14 34.54 -15.98
N VAL A 385 6.62 33.81 -14.97
CA VAL A 385 5.99 33.69 -13.65
C VAL A 385 6.86 34.36 -12.60
N SER A 386 6.26 35.21 -11.76
CA SER A 386 6.97 35.96 -10.71
C SER A 386 6.51 35.62 -9.32
N GLY A 387 5.70 34.58 -9.17
CA GLY A 387 5.07 34.14 -7.92
C GLY A 387 3.59 33.89 -8.11
N GLY A 388 2.85 33.82 -7.02
CA GLY A 388 1.41 33.52 -6.99
C GLY A 388 1.01 32.94 -5.64
N SER A 389 -0.19 32.37 -5.56
CA SER A 389 -0.65 31.70 -4.33
C SER A 389 -1.25 30.34 -4.67
N PHE A 390 -0.99 29.34 -3.83
CA PHE A 390 -1.58 28.01 -3.95
C PHE A 390 -1.57 27.27 -2.61
N THR A 391 -2.24 26.14 -2.57
CA THR A 391 -2.36 25.31 -1.38
C THR A 391 -1.68 23.96 -1.58
N ILE A 392 -0.89 23.52 -0.59
CA ILE A 392 -0.43 22.13 -0.46
C ILE A 392 -1.45 21.40 0.39
N ALA A 393 -2.08 20.37 -0.18
CA ALA A 393 -2.90 19.41 0.56
C ALA A 393 -2.01 18.30 1.13
N ILE A 394 -2.21 17.93 2.39
CA ILE A 394 -1.45 16.89 3.08
C ILE A 394 -2.35 16.00 3.93
N ARG A 395 -1.87 14.82 4.30
CA ARG A 395 -2.43 14.04 5.40
C ARG A 395 -2.13 14.73 6.73
N ASP A 396 -2.90 14.41 7.76
CA ASP A 396 -2.69 14.98 9.10
C ASP A 396 -1.68 14.14 9.90
N ASN A 397 -0.41 14.16 9.47
CA ASN A 397 0.69 13.51 10.19
C ASN A 397 1.94 14.41 10.23
N ASP A 398 2.82 14.15 11.17
CA ASP A 398 3.99 14.98 11.47
C ASP A 398 5.05 14.98 10.34
N VAL A 399 5.17 13.89 9.58
CA VAL A 399 6.09 13.80 8.42
C VAL A 399 5.61 14.71 7.30
N ASP A 400 4.32 14.59 6.93
CA ASP A 400 3.74 15.43 5.87
C ASP A 400 3.81 16.92 6.22
N HIS A 401 3.53 17.27 7.50
CA HIS A 401 3.68 18.65 7.99
C HIS A 401 5.12 19.15 7.86
N ALA A 402 6.11 18.37 8.32
CA ALA A 402 7.51 18.77 8.27
C ALA A 402 7.99 19.00 6.81
N VAL A 403 7.65 18.10 5.90
CA VAL A 403 8.02 18.20 4.47
C VAL A 403 7.29 19.37 3.79
N ALA A 404 6.00 19.56 4.05
CA ALA A 404 5.23 20.65 3.47
C ALA A 404 5.69 22.03 3.97
N ASP A 405 6.05 22.15 5.27
CA ASP A 405 6.56 23.40 5.83
C ASP A 405 7.95 23.75 5.26
N ALA A 406 8.81 22.75 5.06
CA ALA A 406 10.09 22.96 4.38
C ALA A 406 9.89 23.44 2.92
N ALA A 407 8.98 22.82 2.18
CA ALA A 407 8.63 23.23 0.82
C ALA A 407 8.02 24.64 0.78
N LYS A 408 7.10 24.97 1.69
CA LYS A 408 6.53 26.30 1.83
C LYS A 408 7.62 27.34 2.06
N ALA A 409 8.59 27.09 2.93
CA ALA A 409 9.70 28.00 3.20
C ALA A 409 10.58 28.20 1.95
N ALA A 410 10.89 27.12 1.21
CA ALA A 410 11.66 27.16 -0.03
C ALA A 410 10.92 27.94 -1.13
N TRP A 411 9.65 27.63 -1.37
CA TRP A 411 8.86 28.24 -2.46
C TRP A 411 8.50 29.70 -2.18
N SER A 412 8.47 30.11 -0.90
CA SER A 412 8.34 31.53 -0.53
C SER A 412 9.50 32.38 -1.04
N GLN A 413 10.73 31.82 -1.14
CA GLN A 413 11.91 32.51 -1.67
C GLN A 413 11.83 32.72 -3.20
N LEU A 414 10.91 32.02 -3.87
CA LEU A 414 10.58 32.16 -5.27
C LEU A 414 9.41 33.13 -5.54
N GLY A 415 8.86 33.74 -4.47
CA GLY A 415 7.76 34.72 -4.58
C GLY A 415 6.35 34.09 -4.50
N PHE A 416 6.23 32.81 -4.12
CA PHE A 416 4.92 32.17 -3.92
C PHE A 416 4.42 32.34 -2.49
N SER A 417 3.12 32.62 -2.34
CA SER A 417 2.39 32.54 -1.07
C SER A 417 1.77 31.16 -0.94
N VAL A 418 2.36 30.29 -0.10
CA VAL A 418 1.96 28.89 0.03
C VAL A 418 1.19 28.69 1.33
N SER A 419 -0.01 28.11 1.24
CA SER A 419 -0.76 27.61 2.41
C SER A 419 -0.66 26.08 2.48
N VAL A 420 -0.63 25.54 3.70
CA VAL A 420 -0.68 24.10 3.94
C VAL A 420 -2.04 23.76 4.50
N LYS A 421 -2.71 22.77 3.93
CA LYS A 421 -4.04 22.32 4.35
C LYS A 421 -4.01 20.83 4.66
N SER A 422 -4.14 20.49 5.93
CA SER A 422 -4.32 19.12 6.38
C SER A 422 -5.74 18.64 6.08
N LEU A 423 -5.86 17.50 5.40
CA LEU A 423 -7.12 16.86 5.04
C LEU A 423 -7.37 15.68 5.98
N LYS A 424 -8.11 15.96 7.05
CA LYS A 424 -8.48 14.96 8.06
C LYS A 424 -9.63 14.10 7.58
N SER A 425 -9.65 12.85 8.02
CA SER A 425 -10.84 12.00 7.92
C SER A 425 -11.97 12.61 8.76
N GLU A 426 -13.17 12.66 8.21
CA GLU A 426 -14.35 13.15 8.91
C GLU A 426 -15.29 12.01 9.27
N LYS A 427 -15.66 11.97 10.54
CA LYS A 427 -16.72 11.10 11.04
C LYS A 427 -18.08 11.71 10.68
N TYR A 428 -18.94 10.94 10.05
CA TYR A 428 -20.33 11.34 9.80
C TYR A 428 -21.27 10.19 10.12
N LYS A 429 -22.50 10.51 10.45
CA LYS A 429 -23.55 9.51 10.66
C LYS A 429 -24.26 9.21 9.34
N THR A 430 -24.47 7.94 9.07
CA THR A 430 -25.37 7.51 7.99
C THR A 430 -26.83 7.72 8.40
N ASP A 431 -27.76 7.63 7.47
CA ASP A 431 -29.21 7.66 7.73
C ASP A 431 -29.67 6.55 8.69
N THR A 432 -28.85 5.52 8.88
CA THR A 432 -29.04 4.39 9.80
C THR A 432 -28.31 4.56 11.13
N GLU A 433 -27.79 5.75 11.43
CA GLU A 433 -27.07 6.16 12.64
C GLU A 433 -25.70 5.47 12.87
N TYR A 434 -25.14 4.76 11.89
CA TYR A 434 -23.78 4.23 11.98
C TYR A 434 -22.76 5.33 11.74
N ASP A 435 -21.68 5.30 12.52
CA ASP A 435 -20.52 6.16 12.32
C ASP A 435 -19.70 5.66 11.13
N VAL A 436 -19.51 6.50 10.12
CA VAL A 436 -18.67 6.23 8.95
C VAL A 436 -17.60 7.32 8.84
N TYR A 437 -16.40 6.95 8.41
CA TYR A 437 -15.31 7.89 8.18
C TYR A 437 -15.17 8.19 6.70
N ARG A 438 -15.14 9.48 6.35
CA ARG A 438 -14.85 9.94 4.99
C ARG A 438 -13.41 10.39 4.92
N ASP A 439 -12.61 9.67 4.15
CA ASP A 439 -11.21 10.05 3.89
C ASP A 439 -11.14 11.17 2.85
N LYS A 440 -11.06 12.40 3.34
CA LYS A 440 -10.97 13.60 2.49
C LYS A 440 -9.69 13.67 1.69
N TYR A 441 -8.60 13.13 2.21
CA TYR A 441 -7.33 13.13 1.50
C TYR A 441 -7.40 12.22 0.26
N ASN A 442 -7.84 10.98 0.42
CA ASN A 442 -7.98 10.06 -0.71
C ASN A 442 -9.03 10.54 -1.72
N LEU A 443 -10.12 11.19 -1.27
CA LEU A 443 -11.08 11.80 -2.17
C LEU A 443 -10.46 12.92 -3.00
N ALA A 444 -9.66 13.81 -2.40
CA ALA A 444 -8.97 14.88 -3.12
C ALA A 444 -7.95 14.31 -4.11
N LEU A 445 -7.21 13.28 -3.69
CA LEU A 445 -6.22 12.60 -4.53
C LEU A 445 -6.87 11.95 -5.77
N GLN A 446 -7.99 11.26 -5.59
CA GLN A 446 -8.71 10.56 -6.67
C GLN A 446 -9.44 11.52 -7.61
N SER A 447 -10.00 12.60 -7.08
CA SER A 447 -10.75 13.59 -7.88
C SER A 447 -9.88 14.63 -8.56
N GLY A 448 -8.59 14.77 -8.19
CA GLY A 448 -7.73 15.84 -8.65
C GLY A 448 -8.10 17.23 -8.08
N ASP A 449 -8.89 17.28 -6.99
CA ASP A 449 -9.29 18.55 -6.36
C ASP A 449 -8.21 19.09 -5.41
N PHE A 450 -7.09 19.46 -5.98
CA PHE A 450 -5.95 20.09 -5.30
C PHE A 450 -5.19 21.02 -6.27
N ASP A 451 -4.35 21.89 -5.73
CA ASP A 451 -3.33 22.61 -6.49
C ASP A 451 -2.02 21.82 -6.48
N VAL A 452 -1.55 21.49 -5.29
CA VAL A 452 -0.43 20.58 -5.00
C VAL A 452 -0.86 19.65 -3.89
N ILE A 453 -0.53 18.35 -3.99
CA ILE A 453 -0.76 17.38 -2.93
C ILE A 453 0.53 16.64 -2.62
N LEU A 454 0.86 16.48 -1.33
CA LEU A 454 1.98 15.64 -0.89
C LEU A 454 1.47 14.21 -0.71
N THR A 455 2.11 13.26 -1.36
CA THR A 455 1.68 11.84 -1.31
C THR A 455 2.87 10.90 -1.29
N ASP A 456 2.61 9.69 -0.80
CA ASP A 456 3.54 8.58 -0.87
C ASP A 456 3.28 7.82 -2.18
N MET A 457 4.25 7.86 -3.09
CA MET A 457 4.22 7.07 -4.31
C MET A 457 4.92 5.75 -4.06
N ILE A 458 4.13 4.72 -3.82
CA ILE A 458 4.63 3.38 -3.55
C ILE A 458 4.91 2.69 -4.88
N MET A 459 6.08 2.04 -4.98
CA MET A 459 6.41 1.27 -6.18
C MET A 459 5.42 0.12 -6.35
N ILE A 460 4.66 0.15 -7.42
CA ILE A 460 3.57 -0.82 -7.70
C ILE A 460 4.12 -2.25 -7.73
N SER A 461 5.30 -2.43 -8.29
CA SER A 461 6.03 -3.71 -8.27
C SER A 461 7.54 -3.48 -8.34
N VAL A 462 8.29 -4.55 -8.46
CA VAL A 462 9.75 -4.51 -8.68
C VAL A 462 10.14 -4.28 -10.14
N ASP A 463 9.18 -4.15 -11.04
CA ASP A 463 9.40 -3.71 -12.43
C ASP A 463 9.17 -2.20 -12.53
N PRO A 464 10.15 -1.39 -12.94
CA PRO A 464 9.99 0.07 -13.06
C PRO A 464 8.88 0.47 -14.02
N TYR A 465 8.56 -0.36 -15.03
CA TYR A 465 7.44 -0.13 -15.94
C TYR A 465 6.13 0.07 -15.18
N SER A 466 5.83 -0.77 -14.20
CA SER A 466 4.56 -0.70 -13.46
C SER A 466 4.35 0.66 -12.78
N THR A 467 5.43 1.33 -12.36
CA THR A 467 5.37 2.66 -11.73
C THR A 467 5.45 3.79 -12.76
N LEU A 468 6.33 3.68 -13.76
CA LEU A 468 6.49 4.74 -14.77
C LEU A 468 5.31 4.81 -15.74
N ALA A 469 4.69 3.67 -16.07
CA ALA A 469 3.57 3.62 -17.01
C ALA A 469 2.36 4.47 -16.56
N GLN A 470 2.15 4.66 -15.27
CA GLN A 470 1.04 5.49 -14.75
C GLN A 470 1.07 6.96 -15.22
N PHE A 471 2.22 7.46 -15.71
CA PHE A 471 2.35 8.82 -16.23
C PHE A 471 2.06 8.92 -17.74
N ALA A 472 1.95 7.79 -18.44
CA ALA A 472 1.54 7.76 -19.85
C ALA A 472 0.01 7.63 -19.94
N VAL A 473 -0.64 8.52 -20.67
CA VAL A 473 -2.12 8.57 -20.74
C VAL A 473 -2.71 7.21 -21.12
N PRO A 474 -2.22 6.49 -22.17
CA PRO A 474 -2.80 5.18 -22.56
C PRO A 474 -2.53 4.06 -21.55
N PHE A 475 -1.71 4.29 -20.53
CA PHE A 475 -1.28 3.30 -19.52
C PHE A 475 -1.58 3.76 -18.09
N SER A 476 -2.20 4.93 -17.90
CA SER A 476 -2.38 5.55 -16.58
C SER A 476 -3.25 4.74 -15.61
N GLY A 477 -4.08 3.83 -16.11
CA GLY A 477 -5.08 3.14 -15.31
C GLY A 477 -6.22 4.08 -14.85
N GLY A 478 -6.31 5.28 -15.44
CA GLY A 478 -7.37 6.25 -15.16
C GLY A 478 -8.76 5.70 -15.45
N ALA A 479 -9.76 6.17 -14.70
CA ALA A 479 -11.15 5.81 -14.90
C ALA A 479 -11.72 6.47 -16.16
N LEU A 480 -12.61 5.74 -16.85
CA LEU A 480 -13.49 6.29 -17.89
C LEU A 480 -14.78 6.78 -17.21
N ASP A 481 -15.34 7.83 -17.72
CA ASP A 481 -16.64 8.37 -17.27
C ASP A 481 -17.61 8.34 -18.44
N PHE A 482 -18.28 7.22 -18.61
CA PHE A 482 -19.24 7.02 -19.70
C PHE A 482 -20.46 7.94 -19.60
N GLU A 483 -20.86 8.36 -18.39
CA GLU A 483 -21.97 9.30 -18.19
C GLU A 483 -21.61 10.70 -18.71
N LYS A 484 -20.35 11.10 -18.57
CA LYS A 484 -19.84 12.35 -19.14
C LYS A 484 -19.34 12.22 -20.57
N GLY A 485 -19.44 11.01 -21.16
CA GLY A 485 -18.93 10.74 -22.50
C GLY A 485 -17.41 10.75 -22.61
N LEU A 486 -16.70 10.57 -21.48
CA LEU A 486 -15.25 10.41 -21.46
C LEU A 486 -14.91 8.96 -21.80
N VAL A 487 -14.50 8.75 -23.04
CA VAL A 487 -14.07 7.44 -23.58
C VAL A 487 -12.56 7.31 -23.71
N ASP A 488 -11.83 8.39 -23.45
CA ASP A 488 -10.37 8.39 -23.41
C ASP A 488 -9.87 8.24 -21.98
N PRO A 489 -8.78 7.50 -21.74
CA PRO A 489 -8.19 7.37 -20.43
C PRO A 489 -7.88 8.75 -19.83
N VAL A 490 -8.34 8.98 -18.60
CA VAL A 490 -7.97 10.17 -17.86
C VAL A 490 -6.48 10.08 -17.52
N PRO A 491 -5.69 11.15 -17.70
CA PRO A 491 -4.31 11.19 -17.24
C PRO A 491 -4.20 10.81 -15.76
N SER A 492 -3.03 10.39 -15.34
CA SER A 492 -2.74 10.07 -13.94
C SER A 492 -3.09 11.21 -12.98
N ILE A 493 -2.96 10.94 -11.70
CA ILE A 493 -3.25 11.85 -10.57
C ILE A 493 -2.75 13.30 -10.75
N SER A 494 -1.69 13.53 -11.56
CA SER A 494 -1.16 14.87 -11.85
C SER A 494 -1.85 15.60 -13.02
N GLY A 495 -2.69 14.91 -13.79
CA GLY A 495 -3.22 15.43 -15.07
C GLY A 495 -2.15 15.63 -16.15
N TYR A 496 -0.96 15.05 -15.98
CA TYR A 496 0.15 15.14 -16.92
C TYR A 496 -0.15 14.40 -18.23
N SER A 497 0.24 15.01 -19.35
CA SER A 497 0.15 14.43 -20.69
C SER A 497 1.34 14.88 -21.52
N ASN A 498 2.06 13.91 -22.10
CA ASN A 498 3.19 14.15 -23.00
C ASN A 498 3.25 13.04 -24.05
N THR A 499 2.96 13.37 -25.31
CA THR A 499 2.92 12.41 -26.41
C THR A 499 4.24 11.65 -26.60
N ALA A 500 5.40 12.32 -26.43
CA ALA A 500 6.69 11.67 -26.55
C ALA A 500 6.93 10.64 -25.43
N TYR A 501 6.43 10.94 -24.24
CA TYR A 501 6.43 9.99 -23.11
C TYR A 501 5.52 8.80 -23.39
N ASP A 502 4.31 9.04 -23.86
CA ASP A 502 3.33 8.00 -24.19
C ASP A 502 3.88 7.03 -25.26
N GLU A 503 4.51 7.58 -26.31
CA GLU A 503 5.17 6.78 -27.36
C GLU A 503 6.34 5.96 -26.81
N LEU A 504 7.08 6.51 -25.84
CA LEU A 504 8.22 5.81 -25.23
C LEU A 504 7.75 4.64 -24.36
N ILE A 505 6.71 4.87 -23.53
CA ILE A 505 6.10 3.78 -22.73
C ILE A 505 5.46 2.72 -23.63
N GLN A 506 4.88 3.11 -24.79
CA GLN A 506 4.39 2.13 -25.78
C GLN A 506 5.55 1.25 -26.28
N LYS A 507 6.71 1.83 -26.58
CA LYS A 507 7.90 1.05 -26.99
C LYS A 507 8.39 0.11 -25.90
N VAL A 508 8.37 0.55 -24.63
CA VAL A 508 8.67 -0.31 -23.48
C VAL A 508 7.71 -1.49 -23.42
N TYR A 509 6.42 -1.23 -23.59
CA TYR A 509 5.38 -2.27 -23.60
C TYR A 509 5.59 -3.26 -24.75
N ASP A 510 5.98 -2.78 -25.93
CA ASP A 510 6.17 -3.62 -27.13
C ASP A 510 7.47 -4.43 -27.08
N SER A 511 8.49 -3.97 -26.37
CA SER A 511 9.80 -4.63 -26.31
C SER A 511 9.77 -5.85 -25.38
N VAL A 512 10.37 -6.94 -25.86
CA VAL A 512 10.64 -8.17 -25.09
C VAL A 512 12.13 -8.32 -24.72
N ASP A 513 12.98 -7.49 -25.30
CA ASP A 513 14.40 -7.45 -24.96
C ASP A 513 14.61 -6.68 -23.66
N LYS A 514 15.19 -7.36 -22.66
CA LYS A 514 15.36 -6.79 -21.31
C LYS A 514 16.23 -5.54 -21.30
N LYS A 515 17.29 -5.53 -22.11
CA LYS A 515 18.22 -4.40 -22.13
C LYS A 515 17.57 -3.20 -22.82
N GLU A 516 16.95 -3.41 -23.98
CA GLU A 516 16.22 -2.35 -24.68
C GLU A 516 15.11 -1.77 -23.79
N ARG A 517 14.34 -2.63 -23.12
CA ARG A 517 13.29 -2.23 -22.19
C ARG A 517 13.84 -1.36 -21.05
N ALA A 518 14.98 -1.73 -20.44
CA ALA A 518 15.62 -0.94 -19.41
C ALA A 518 16.12 0.41 -19.93
N ASP A 519 16.80 0.43 -21.10
CA ASP A 519 17.28 1.66 -21.72
C ASP A 519 16.13 2.63 -22.05
N LEU A 520 14.98 2.12 -22.48
CA LEU A 520 13.76 2.91 -22.74
C LEU A 520 13.13 3.45 -21.45
N LEU A 521 13.12 2.66 -20.37
CA LEU A 521 12.60 3.08 -19.07
C LEU A 521 13.47 4.17 -18.43
N HIS A 522 14.79 4.10 -18.58
CA HIS A 522 15.68 5.20 -18.17
C HIS A 522 15.45 6.49 -18.94
N GLN A 523 15.18 6.40 -20.26
CA GLN A 523 14.78 7.56 -21.07
C GLN A 523 13.43 8.12 -20.61
N ALA A 524 12.48 7.26 -20.27
CA ALA A 524 11.18 7.69 -19.75
C ALA A 524 11.33 8.42 -18.41
N GLU A 525 12.13 7.90 -17.49
CA GLU A 525 12.37 8.57 -16.21
C GLU A 525 13.07 9.93 -16.40
N GLN A 526 13.96 10.05 -17.40
CA GLN A 526 14.59 11.34 -17.74
C GLN A 526 13.56 12.38 -18.21
N ILE A 527 12.59 12.01 -19.05
CA ILE A 527 11.52 12.94 -19.48
C ILE A 527 10.71 13.41 -18.27
N LEU A 528 10.38 12.50 -17.33
CA LEU A 528 9.69 12.91 -16.10
C LEU A 528 10.53 13.85 -15.24
N ALA A 529 11.85 13.66 -15.17
CA ALA A 529 12.76 14.55 -14.45
C ALA A 529 12.86 15.93 -15.10
N ASP A 530 12.68 16.01 -16.43
CA ASP A 530 12.68 17.29 -17.15
C ASP A 530 11.34 18.01 -17.05
N ASP A 531 10.21 17.29 -17.12
CA ASP A 531 8.86 17.84 -17.08
C ASP A 531 8.30 18.01 -15.65
N MET A 532 8.83 17.30 -14.70
CA MET A 532 8.51 17.32 -13.27
C MET A 532 7.00 17.31 -12.95
N PRO A 533 6.19 16.38 -13.49
CA PRO A 533 4.76 16.32 -13.16
C PRO A 533 4.53 15.99 -11.68
N VAL A 534 5.46 15.26 -11.12
CA VAL A 534 5.58 14.92 -9.71
C VAL A 534 6.98 15.29 -9.26
N CYS A 535 7.12 15.82 -8.07
CA CYS A 535 8.40 16.24 -7.49
C CYS A 535 8.79 15.29 -6.36
N PRO A 536 9.61 14.25 -6.63
CA PRO A 536 10.13 13.38 -5.57
C PRO A 536 10.99 14.19 -4.58
N VAL A 537 10.74 13.95 -3.29
CA VAL A 537 11.43 14.64 -2.19
C VAL A 537 12.30 13.67 -1.41
N LEU A 538 11.70 12.58 -0.94
CA LEU A 538 12.35 11.59 -0.08
C LEU A 538 12.09 10.17 -0.58
N PHE A 539 13.08 9.29 -0.39
CA PHE A 539 12.87 7.85 -0.35
C PHE A 539 12.71 7.44 1.11
N LEU A 540 11.53 6.91 1.47
CA LEU A 540 11.16 6.65 2.85
C LEU A 540 11.74 5.35 3.38
N LYS A 541 12.02 5.33 4.68
CA LYS A 541 12.40 4.15 5.44
C LYS A 541 11.43 3.93 6.59
N ASN A 542 11.09 2.67 6.84
CA ASN A 542 10.37 2.30 8.04
C ASN A 542 11.37 2.22 9.21
N GLY A 543 11.24 3.10 10.19
CA GLY A 543 11.99 3.06 11.43
C GLY A 543 11.14 2.48 12.55
N TYR A 544 11.64 1.45 13.26
CA TYR A 544 10.92 0.82 14.35
C TYR A 544 11.82 0.41 15.52
N VAL A 545 11.22 0.31 16.68
CA VAL A 545 11.85 -0.26 17.88
C VAL A 545 11.03 -1.44 18.37
N SER A 546 11.72 -2.42 18.94
CA SER A 546 11.10 -3.64 19.46
C SER A 546 11.71 -4.01 20.81
N SER A 547 10.85 -4.38 21.76
CA SER A 547 11.27 -4.84 23.08
C SER A 547 12.19 -6.07 22.97
N PRO A 548 13.22 -6.19 23.82
CA PRO A 548 14.10 -7.38 23.87
C PRO A 548 13.37 -8.69 24.21
N ILE A 549 12.13 -8.62 24.71
CA ILE A 549 11.30 -9.81 24.95
C ILE A 549 10.73 -10.40 23.65
N LEU A 550 10.70 -9.61 22.56
CA LEU A 550 10.30 -10.08 21.24
C LEU A 550 11.49 -10.62 20.46
N SER A 551 11.26 -11.71 19.74
CA SER A 551 12.22 -12.30 18.81
C SER A 551 11.49 -12.83 17.58
N GLY A 552 12.21 -13.15 16.49
CA GLY A 552 11.62 -13.70 15.27
C GLY A 552 10.86 -12.67 14.42
N ILE A 553 11.06 -11.38 14.66
CA ILE A 553 10.54 -10.30 13.79
C ILE A 553 11.36 -10.31 12.50
N ASN A 554 10.67 -10.42 11.37
CA ASN A 554 11.25 -10.38 10.04
C ASN A 554 10.78 -9.17 9.25
N THR A 555 11.34 -8.98 8.07
CA THR A 555 10.95 -7.89 7.16
C THR A 555 10.65 -8.47 5.79
N ALA A 556 9.51 -8.10 5.21
CA ALA A 556 9.16 -8.40 3.85
C ALA A 556 10.00 -7.56 2.86
N TYR A 557 10.04 -7.97 1.59
CA TYR A 557 10.83 -7.30 0.56
C TYR A 557 10.45 -5.81 0.40
N TYR A 558 9.17 -5.48 0.53
CA TYR A 558 8.67 -4.10 0.44
C TYR A 558 8.92 -3.26 1.71
N GLY A 559 9.71 -3.76 2.67
CA GLY A 559 10.11 -3.03 3.87
C GLY A 559 9.15 -3.13 5.05
N PHE A 560 7.99 -3.75 4.88
CA PHE A 560 7.03 -3.96 5.96
C PHE A 560 7.45 -5.10 6.89
N VAL A 561 7.04 -4.99 8.14
CA VAL A 561 7.40 -5.97 9.17
C VAL A 561 6.48 -7.18 9.11
N ASP A 562 7.07 -8.37 9.15
CA ASP A 562 6.38 -9.66 9.23
C ASP A 562 6.50 -10.22 10.66
N PHE A 563 5.35 -10.45 11.28
CA PHE A 563 5.23 -10.96 12.65
C PHE A 563 4.89 -12.44 12.74
N CYS A 564 4.80 -13.18 11.62
CA CYS A 564 4.37 -14.58 11.61
C CYS A 564 5.16 -15.48 12.57
N LYS A 565 6.45 -15.23 12.74
CA LYS A 565 7.35 -16.02 13.61
C LYS A 565 7.77 -15.28 14.87
N THR A 566 7.09 -14.19 15.19
CA THR A 566 7.40 -13.42 16.39
C THR A 566 7.02 -14.22 17.63
N GLN A 567 7.97 -14.31 18.55
CA GLN A 567 7.82 -14.93 19.85
C GLN A 567 7.98 -13.87 20.93
N GLN A 568 7.17 -13.94 21.96
CA GLN A 568 7.27 -13.11 23.16
C GLN A 568 7.68 -14.00 24.35
N LYS A 569 8.82 -13.67 24.96
CA LYS A 569 9.31 -14.39 26.13
C LYS A 569 8.35 -14.19 27.30
N ASN A 570 7.99 -15.26 28.00
CA ASN A 570 7.08 -15.25 29.14
C ASN A 570 5.72 -14.60 28.81
N TRP A 571 5.19 -14.86 27.62
CA TRP A 571 3.95 -14.24 27.14
C TRP A 571 2.76 -14.44 28.11
N GLN A 572 2.76 -15.51 28.90
CA GLN A 572 1.71 -15.79 29.90
C GLN A 572 1.60 -14.70 30.96
N ASP A 573 2.70 -14.00 31.26
CA ASP A 573 2.75 -12.93 32.27
C ASP A 573 2.09 -11.63 31.77
N TYR A 574 1.79 -11.56 30.47
CA TYR A 574 1.28 -10.35 29.80
C TYR A 574 -0.15 -10.50 29.28
N ILE A 575 -0.81 -11.63 29.54
CA ILE A 575 -2.22 -11.81 29.19
C ILE A 575 -3.06 -11.04 30.20
N VAL A 576 -3.80 -10.05 29.71
CA VAL A 576 -4.86 -9.40 30.50
C VAL A 576 -6.17 -10.12 30.17
N GLU A 577 -6.76 -10.78 31.15
CA GLU A 577 -8.00 -11.59 30.96
C GLU A 577 -9.19 -10.77 30.40
N GLU A 578 -9.17 -9.44 30.54
CA GLU A 578 -10.23 -8.54 30.04
C GLU A 578 -10.09 -8.18 28.55
N GLU A 579 -8.95 -8.48 27.92
CA GLU A 579 -8.70 -8.14 26.50
C GLU A 579 -9.11 -9.23 25.50
N LEU A 580 -9.56 -10.36 25.99
CA LEU A 580 -10.23 -11.36 25.16
C LEU A 580 -11.64 -10.86 24.83
N VAL A 581 -11.73 -9.91 23.89
CA VAL A 581 -13.03 -9.37 23.43
C VAL A 581 -13.88 -10.53 22.93
N PRO A 582 -15.06 -10.81 23.55
CA PRO A 582 -15.97 -11.81 23.05
C PRO A 582 -16.39 -11.47 21.62
N ALA A 583 -16.65 -12.46 20.78
CA ALA A 583 -17.30 -12.26 19.52
C ALA A 583 -18.72 -11.71 19.78
N GLU A 584 -18.98 -10.46 19.43
CA GLU A 584 -20.34 -9.96 19.24
C GLU A 584 -20.96 -10.47 17.94
#